data_588b121f1784e113dfd4cceb7a293d70
#
_entry.id   588b121f1784e113dfd4cceb7a293d70
#
_cell.length_a   1.000
_cell.length_b   1.000
_cell.length_c   1.000
_cell.angle_alpha   90.00
_cell.angle_beta   90.00
_cell.angle_gamma   90.00
#
_symmetry.space_group_name_H-M   'P 1'
#
loop_
_entity.id
_entity.type
_entity.pdbx_description
1 polymer ?
#
loop_
_entity_poly.entity_id
_entity_poly.type
_entity_poly.pdbx_seq_one_letter_code
_entity_poly.pdbx_strand_id
1 'polypeptide(L)'
;MNRVLSQSFAMMALLALAVPASAAAAREAIQSTNAKFSALFAKGDAAGVAALYAKDAAVMPAGSEPVRGVEAIRKFWQTGISSGIAAVALKTVELYGGNKTATEVGEYALLDKAGKTLDRGKYIVIWKQEGGDWKLLRDMFSTNQPPPKS
;
A
#
# COMPACT_ATOMS: atom_id res chain seq x y z
N MET A 1 -8.31 63.25 -30.18
CA MET A 1 -9.02 62.56 -29.09
C MET A 1 -8.70 61.07 -29.15
N ASN A 2 -7.59 60.62 -28.56
CA ASN A 2 -7.14 59.21 -28.58
C ASN A 2 -7.46 58.57 -27.22
N ARG A 3 -8.38 57.59 -27.25
CA ARG A 3 -8.66 56.74 -26.08
C ARG A 3 -7.70 55.56 -26.10
N VAL A 4 -6.79 55.52 -25.15
CA VAL A 4 -5.94 54.38 -24.84
C VAL A 4 -6.75 53.40 -24.01
N LEU A 5 -7.10 52.22 -24.55
CA LEU A 5 -7.68 51.13 -23.78
C LEU A 5 -6.53 50.40 -23.01
N SER A 6 -6.55 50.57 -21.72
CA SER A 6 -5.68 49.80 -20.81
C SER A 6 -6.26 48.38 -20.63
N GLN A 7 -5.59 47.39 -21.21
CA GLN A 7 -5.92 45.97 -20.95
C GLN A 7 -5.19 45.51 -19.67
N SER A 8 -5.94 45.38 -18.60
CA SER A 8 -5.45 44.75 -17.35
C SER A 8 -5.40 43.24 -17.54
N PHE A 9 -4.20 42.69 -17.73
CA PHE A 9 -3.97 41.24 -17.64
C PHE A 9 -4.05 40.81 -16.18
N ALA A 10 -5.14 40.19 -15.79
CA ALA A 10 -5.24 39.49 -14.49
C ALA A 10 -4.40 38.20 -14.55
N MET A 11 -3.23 38.22 -13.95
CA MET A 11 -2.35 37.07 -13.78
C MET A 11 -2.93 36.19 -12.69
N MET A 12 -3.63 35.14 -13.08
CA MET A 12 -4.17 34.12 -12.19
C MET A 12 -3.01 33.24 -11.70
N ALA A 13 -2.49 33.52 -10.50
CA ALA A 13 -1.46 32.70 -9.87
C ALA A 13 -2.07 31.35 -9.49
N LEU A 14 -1.69 30.30 -10.22
CA LEU A 14 -1.98 28.90 -9.85
C LEU A 14 -1.14 28.58 -8.59
N LEU A 15 -1.75 28.58 -7.40
CA LEU A 15 -1.12 28.06 -6.19
C LEU A 15 -1.05 26.54 -6.32
N ALA A 16 0.06 26.03 -6.82
CA ALA A 16 0.38 24.62 -6.71
C ALA A 16 0.64 24.29 -5.24
N LEU A 17 -0.22 23.48 -4.62
CA LEU A 17 -0.02 22.97 -3.27
C LEU A 17 1.22 22.07 -3.30
N ALA A 18 2.35 22.58 -2.83
CA ALA A 18 3.60 21.82 -2.75
C ALA A 18 3.43 20.71 -1.70
N VAL A 19 3.57 19.46 -2.12
CA VAL A 19 3.65 18.32 -1.19
C VAL A 19 4.95 18.47 -0.39
N PRO A 20 4.91 18.36 0.96
CA PRO A 20 6.13 18.42 1.77
C PRO A 20 7.14 17.37 1.31
N ALA A 21 8.43 17.72 1.25
CA ALA A 21 9.50 16.82 0.79
C ALA A 21 9.54 15.49 1.57
N SER A 22 9.23 15.52 2.89
CA SER A 22 9.12 14.32 3.73
C SER A 22 7.99 13.39 3.30
N ALA A 23 6.85 13.93 2.89
CA ALA A 23 5.72 13.12 2.41
C ALA A 23 6.00 12.51 1.03
N ALA A 24 6.70 13.23 0.14
CA ALA A 24 7.12 12.71 -1.15
C ALA A 24 8.13 11.57 -0.99
N ALA A 25 9.15 11.74 -0.13
CA ALA A 25 10.13 10.70 0.18
C ALA A 25 9.50 9.46 0.85
N ALA A 26 8.54 9.65 1.76
CA ALA A 26 7.79 8.56 2.35
C ALA A 26 6.99 7.78 1.30
N ARG A 27 6.33 8.47 0.38
CA ARG A 27 5.58 7.85 -0.71
C ARG A 27 6.48 6.95 -1.57
N GLU A 28 7.61 7.46 -1.99
CA GLU A 28 8.58 6.71 -2.81
C GLU A 28 9.08 5.46 -2.06
N ALA A 29 9.47 5.60 -0.80
CA ALA A 29 9.96 4.50 0.03
C ALA A 29 8.89 3.43 0.29
N ILE A 30 7.63 3.82 0.55
CA ILE A 30 6.50 2.91 0.75
C ILE A 30 6.18 2.18 -0.56
N GLN A 31 6.12 2.86 -1.70
CA GLN A 31 5.91 2.23 -3.00
C GLN A 31 7.05 1.25 -3.36
N SER A 32 8.30 1.59 -3.02
CA SER A 32 9.43 0.66 -3.15
C SER A 32 9.27 -0.57 -2.27
N THR A 33 8.77 -0.43 -1.04
CA THR A 33 8.48 -1.56 -0.13
C THR A 33 7.34 -2.41 -0.65
N ASN A 34 6.29 -1.82 -1.23
CA ASN A 34 5.21 -2.55 -1.90
C ASN A 34 5.72 -3.36 -3.11
N ALA A 35 6.62 -2.79 -3.90
CA ALA A 35 7.26 -3.50 -5.01
C ALA A 35 8.11 -4.69 -4.51
N LYS A 36 8.86 -4.53 -3.40
CA LYS A 36 9.58 -5.62 -2.74
C LYS A 36 8.63 -6.70 -2.25
N PHE A 37 7.53 -6.33 -1.62
CA PHE A 37 6.48 -7.26 -1.17
C PHE A 37 6.02 -8.14 -2.32
N SER A 38 5.59 -7.53 -3.43
CA SER A 38 5.12 -8.25 -4.62
C SER A 38 6.19 -9.18 -5.19
N ALA A 39 7.45 -8.72 -5.27
CA ALA A 39 8.57 -9.52 -5.80
C ALA A 39 8.92 -10.71 -4.89
N LEU A 40 8.94 -10.53 -3.57
CA LEU A 40 9.20 -11.60 -2.60
C LEU A 40 8.06 -12.62 -2.59
N PHE A 41 6.81 -12.16 -2.63
CA PHE A 41 5.64 -13.02 -2.70
C PHE A 41 5.68 -13.90 -3.96
N ALA A 42 5.96 -13.32 -5.13
CA ALA A 42 6.07 -14.06 -6.39
C ALA A 42 7.19 -15.11 -6.41
N LYS A 43 8.24 -14.91 -5.58
CA LYS A 43 9.31 -15.91 -5.37
C LYS A 43 8.94 -16.98 -4.36
N GLY A 44 7.79 -16.88 -3.70
CA GLY A 44 7.41 -17.78 -2.61
C GLY A 44 8.15 -17.52 -1.29
N ASP A 45 8.80 -16.36 -1.15
CA ASP A 45 9.59 -16.00 0.03
C ASP A 45 8.71 -15.34 1.11
N ALA A 46 7.95 -16.16 1.81
CA ALA A 46 7.11 -15.70 2.93
C ALA A 46 7.92 -15.10 4.09
N ALA A 47 9.18 -15.55 4.28
CA ALA A 47 10.05 -14.98 5.30
C ALA A 47 10.49 -13.56 4.94
N GLY A 48 10.87 -13.35 3.68
CA GLY A 48 11.18 -12.03 3.16
C GLY A 48 10.00 -11.07 3.22
N VAL A 49 8.79 -11.55 2.87
CA VAL A 49 7.55 -10.75 3.02
C VAL A 49 7.33 -10.36 4.48
N ALA A 50 7.42 -11.30 5.42
CA ALA A 50 7.24 -11.02 6.86
C ALA A 50 8.29 -10.05 7.41
N ALA A 51 9.51 -10.03 6.87
CA ALA A 51 10.57 -9.10 7.27
C ALA A 51 10.27 -7.63 6.89
N LEU A 52 9.30 -7.37 6.02
CA LEU A 52 8.82 -6.01 5.71
C LEU A 52 7.90 -5.45 6.79
N TYR A 53 7.42 -6.29 7.70
CA TYR A 53 6.57 -5.90 8.82
C TYR A 53 7.38 -5.46 10.04
N ALA A 54 6.81 -4.55 10.82
CA ALA A 54 7.36 -4.15 12.12
C ALA A 54 7.25 -5.30 13.13
N LYS A 55 8.09 -5.29 14.18
CA LYS A 55 8.10 -6.36 15.22
C LYS A 55 6.74 -6.54 15.89
N ASP A 56 6.03 -5.45 16.12
CA ASP A 56 4.70 -5.39 16.74
C ASP A 56 3.55 -5.31 15.75
N ALA A 57 3.79 -5.73 14.50
CA ALA A 57 2.81 -5.66 13.42
C ALA A 57 1.64 -6.62 13.59
N ALA A 58 0.54 -6.28 12.94
CA ALA A 58 -0.61 -7.16 12.77
C ALA A 58 -1.16 -7.08 11.35
N VAL A 59 -1.43 -8.25 10.77
CA VAL A 59 -2.26 -8.42 9.58
C VAL A 59 -3.68 -8.69 10.02
N MET A 60 -4.64 -8.01 9.45
CA MET A 60 -6.06 -8.04 9.84
C MET A 60 -6.93 -8.41 8.63
N PRO A 61 -6.97 -9.68 8.25
CA PRO A 61 -7.80 -10.13 7.13
C PRO A 61 -9.28 -10.08 7.51
N ALA A 62 -10.14 -9.75 6.53
CA ALA A 62 -11.57 -9.71 6.74
C ALA A 62 -12.11 -11.09 7.16
N GLY A 63 -13.00 -11.10 8.15
CA GLY A 63 -13.65 -12.32 8.63
C GLY A 63 -12.76 -13.25 9.47
N SER A 64 -11.59 -12.78 9.91
CA SER A 64 -10.65 -13.56 10.71
C SER A 64 -10.05 -12.72 11.85
N GLU A 65 -9.53 -13.40 12.87
CA GLU A 65 -8.80 -12.75 13.94
C GLU A 65 -7.48 -12.13 13.43
N PRO A 66 -7.00 -11.04 14.04
CA PRO A 66 -5.73 -10.44 13.70
C PRO A 66 -4.55 -11.38 13.91
N VAL A 67 -3.70 -11.50 12.89
CA VAL A 67 -2.45 -12.26 12.92
C VAL A 67 -1.33 -11.34 13.41
N ARG A 68 -0.73 -11.63 14.58
CA ARG A 68 0.21 -10.74 15.27
C ARG A 68 1.62 -11.30 15.31
N GLY A 69 2.59 -10.43 15.08
CA GLY A 69 4.02 -10.73 15.15
C GLY A 69 4.57 -11.41 13.90
N VAL A 70 5.86 -11.18 13.66
CA VAL A 70 6.53 -11.53 12.39
C VAL A 70 6.41 -13.02 12.05
N GLU A 71 6.54 -13.92 13.03
CA GLU A 71 6.49 -15.37 12.76
C GLU A 71 5.07 -15.84 12.36
N ALA A 72 4.03 -15.33 13.02
CA ALA A 72 2.65 -15.65 12.64
C ALA A 72 2.29 -15.05 11.27
N ILE A 73 2.79 -13.84 10.97
CA ILE A 73 2.64 -13.18 9.67
C ILE A 73 3.35 -13.99 8.58
N ARG A 74 4.54 -14.53 8.84
CA ARG A 74 5.24 -15.43 7.93
C ARG A 74 4.39 -16.65 7.57
N LYS A 75 3.82 -17.32 8.58
CA LYS A 75 2.94 -18.48 8.38
C LYS A 75 1.68 -18.12 7.58
N PHE A 76 1.10 -16.96 7.86
CA PHE A 76 -0.07 -16.46 7.12
C PHE A 76 0.23 -16.31 5.62
N TRP A 77 1.32 -15.63 5.27
CA TRP A 77 1.71 -15.45 3.87
C TRP A 77 2.15 -16.76 3.21
N GLN A 78 2.81 -17.66 3.95
CA GLN A 78 3.14 -19.00 3.45
C GLN A 78 1.88 -19.78 3.07
N THR A 79 0.82 -19.69 3.87
CA THR A 79 -0.47 -20.31 3.55
C THR A 79 -1.07 -19.73 2.27
N GLY A 80 -1.04 -18.41 2.10
CA GLY A 80 -1.50 -17.74 0.89
C GLY A 80 -0.73 -18.21 -0.37
N ILE A 81 0.59 -18.28 -0.29
CA ILE A 81 1.45 -18.78 -1.37
C ILE A 81 1.09 -20.24 -1.70
N SER A 82 0.93 -21.08 -0.68
CA SER A 82 0.62 -22.51 -0.85
C SER A 82 -0.80 -22.76 -1.36
N SER A 83 -1.72 -21.80 -1.26
CA SER A 83 -3.09 -21.91 -1.76
C SER A 83 -3.23 -21.66 -3.27
N GLY A 84 -2.13 -21.41 -3.98
CA GLY A 84 -2.13 -21.19 -5.42
C GLY A 84 -2.09 -19.72 -5.84
N ILE A 85 -1.99 -18.78 -4.90
CA ILE A 85 -1.72 -17.38 -5.22
C ILE A 85 -0.26 -17.26 -5.65
N ALA A 86 -0.03 -16.94 -6.93
CA ALA A 86 1.31 -16.84 -7.50
C ALA A 86 1.86 -15.41 -7.46
N ALA A 87 1.00 -14.41 -7.47
CA ALA A 87 1.43 -13.01 -7.43
C ALA A 87 0.41 -12.12 -6.71
N VAL A 88 0.93 -11.05 -6.11
CA VAL A 88 0.15 -9.95 -5.53
C VAL A 88 0.53 -8.67 -6.26
N ALA A 89 -0.42 -8.01 -6.87
CA ALA A 89 -0.26 -6.67 -7.43
C ALA A 89 -0.83 -5.65 -6.44
N LEU A 90 -0.03 -4.67 -6.04
CA LEU A 90 -0.40 -3.60 -5.11
C LEU A 90 -0.38 -2.27 -5.84
N LYS A 91 -1.41 -1.45 -5.59
CA LYS A 91 -1.53 -0.10 -6.15
C LYS A 91 -1.87 0.89 -5.04
N THR A 92 -0.94 1.75 -4.69
CA THR A 92 -1.18 2.89 -3.79
C THR A 92 -2.15 3.88 -4.46
N VAL A 93 -3.28 4.15 -3.83
CA VAL A 93 -4.25 5.16 -4.27
C VAL A 93 -4.01 6.47 -3.52
N GLU A 94 -3.97 6.42 -2.20
CA GLU A 94 -3.77 7.59 -1.34
C GLU A 94 -2.67 7.32 -0.31
N LEU A 95 -1.98 8.38 0.11
CA LEU A 95 -1.00 8.31 1.19
C LEU A 95 -1.08 9.59 2.02
N TYR A 96 -1.23 9.41 3.32
CA TYR A 96 -1.31 10.47 4.33
C TYR A 96 -0.17 10.35 5.32
N GLY A 97 0.34 11.49 5.79
CA GLY A 97 1.47 11.54 6.71
C GLY A 97 2.82 11.48 5.99
N GLY A 98 3.85 10.90 6.61
CA GLY A 98 5.17 10.76 5.98
C GLY A 98 6.36 11.23 6.80
N ASN A 99 6.15 11.52 8.10
CA ASN A 99 7.27 11.84 9.00
C ASN A 99 7.78 10.57 9.70
N LYS A 100 7.08 10.08 10.73
CA LYS A 100 7.42 8.80 11.42
C LYS A 100 6.37 7.72 11.17
N THR A 101 5.17 8.14 10.78
CA THR A 101 4.05 7.27 10.42
C THR A 101 3.40 7.76 9.14
N ALA A 102 2.81 6.84 8.40
CA ALA A 102 1.99 7.14 7.23
C ALA A 102 0.81 6.17 7.18
N THR A 103 -0.27 6.61 6.55
CA THR A 103 -1.43 5.76 6.25
C THR A 103 -1.58 5.66 4.74
N GLU A 104 -1.55 4.45 4.23
CA GLU A 104 -1.76 4.15 2.82
C GLU A 104 -3.14 3.54 2.62
N VAL A 105 -3.85 4.03 1.61
CA VAL A 105 -5.05 3.39 1.05
C VAL A 105 -4.68 2.87 -0.33
N GLY A 106 -5.02 1.61 -0.59
CA GLY A 106 -4.66 1.00 -1.86
C GLY A 106 -5.63 -0.07 -2.34
N GLU A 107 -5.35 -0.56 -3.54
CA GLU A 107 -6.04 -1.66 -4.20
C GLU A 107 -5.06 -2.82 -4.41
N TYR A 108 -5.58 -4.04 -4.32
CA TYR A 108 -4.80 -5.23 -4.63
C TYR A 108 -5.49 -6.12 -5.66
N ALA A 109 -4.67 -6.92 -6.35
CA ALA A 109 -5.13 -8.08 -7.11
C ALA A 109 -4.25 -9.27 -6.77
N LEU A 110 -4.89 -10.43 -6.56
CA LEU A 110 -4.24 -11.73 -6.42
C LEU A 110 -4.33 -12.48 -7.75
N LEU A 111 -3.22 -13.05 -8.20
CA LEU A 111 -3.15 -13.73 -9.48
C LEU A 111 -2.62 -15.16 -9.30
N ASP A 112 -3.11 -16.08 -10.15
CA ASP A 112 -2.56 -17.42 -10.27
C ASP A 112 -1.32 -17.46 -11.20
N LYS A 113 -0.74 -18.65 -11.38
CA LYS A 113 0.44 -18.85 -12.24
C LYS A 113 0.20 -18.53 -13.71
N ALA A 114 -1.04 -18.57 -14.18
CA ALA A 114 -1.42 -18.21 -15.55
C ALA A 114 -1.69 -16.71 -15.71
N GLY A 115 -1.57 -15.93 -14.63
CA GLY A 115 -1.87 -14.49 -14.61
C GLY A 115 -3.36 -14.17 -14.50
N LYS A 116 -4.21 -15.17 -14.26
CA LYS A 116 -5.64 -14.97 -14.04
C LYS A 116 -5.87 -14.37 -12.66
N THR A 117 -6.71 -13.34 -12.59
CA THR A 117 -7.12 -12.74 -11.32
C THR A 117 -7.99 -13.71 -10.52
N LEU A 118 -7.53 -14.05 -9.31
CA LEU A 118 -8.24 -14.86 -8.33
C LEU A 118 -9.12 -14.01 -7.43
N ASP A 119 -8.62 -12.84 -7.02
CA ASP A 119 -9.34 -11.88 -6.18
C ASP A 119 -8.88 -10.45 -6.44
N ARG A 120 -9.73 -9.49 -6.13
CA ARG A 120 -9.45 -8.04 -6.09
C ARG A 120 -10.06 -7.44 -4.84
N GLY A 121 -9.37 -6.47 -4.29
CA GLY A 121 -9.85 -5.80 -3.09
C GLY A 121 -9.16 -4.48 -2.85
N LYS A 122 -9.35 -4.01 -1.64
CA LYS A 122 -8.79 -2.77 -1.12
C LYS A 122 -8.07 -3.05 0.18
N TYR A 123 -7.11 -2.19 0.51
CA TYR A 123 -6.38 -2.27 1.76
C TYR A 123 -6.14 -0.90 2.37
N ILE A 124 -5.91 -0.91 3.67
CA ILE A 124 -5.36 0.21 4.43
C ILE A 124 -4.17 -0.31 5.22
N VAL A 125 -3.01 0.33 5.05
CA VAL A 125 -1.81 0.05 5.83
C VAL A 125 -1.41 1.27 6.64
N ILE A 126 -1.21 1.07 7.94
CA ILE A 126 -0.48 2.02 8.77
C ILE A 126 0.98 1.60 8.73
N TRP A 127 1.82 2.51 8.27
CA TRP A 127 3.26 2.38 8.19
C TRP A 127 3.94 3.08 9.35
N LYS A 128 5.08 2.56 9.82
CA LYS A 128 5.98 3.27 10.73
C LYS A 128 7.43 3.19 10.26
N GLN A 129 8.22 4.21 10.58
CA GLN A 129 9.67 4.14 10.44
C GLN A 129 10.26 3.35 11.61
N GLU A 130 11.08 2.35 11.28
CA GLU A 130 11.82 1.52 12.23
C GLU A 130 13.21 1.26 11.66
N GLY A 131 14.26 1.76 12.35
CA GLY A 131 15.64 1.63 11.88
C GLY A 131 15.95 2.36 10.56
N GLY A 132 15.19 3.39 10.22
CA GLY A 132 15.33 4.14 8.96
C GLY A 132 14.47 3.60 7.81
N ASP A 133 13.90 2.39 7.95
CA ASP A 133 13.03 1.76 6.96
C ASP A 133 11.55 1.98 7.28
N TRP A 134 10.72 2.06 6.23
CA TRP A 134 9.28 2.00 6.36
C TRP A 134 8.82 0.55 6.48
N LYS A 135 8.16 0.23 7.60
CA LYS A 135 7.63 -1.10 7.93
C LYS A 135 6.12 -1.08 8.03
N LEU A 136 5.47 -2.14 7.56
CA LEU A 136 4.03 -2.35 7.75
C LEU A 136 3.76 -2.58 9.24
N LEU A 137 2.87 -1.79 9.83
CA LEU A 137 2.51 -1.89 11.25
C LEU A 137 1.12 -2.49 11.44
N ARG A 138 0.14 -2.01 10.69
CA ARG A 138 -1.23 -2.55 10.64
C ARG A 138 -1.61 -2.69 9.19
N ASP A 139 -1.97 -3.88 8.81
CA ASP A 139 -2.30 -4.22 7.43
C ASP A 139 -3.70 -4.84 7.41
N MET A 140 -4.67 -4.05 6.98
CA MET A 140 -6.06 -4.47 6.85
C MET A 140 -6.45 -4.52 5.38
N PHE A 141 -7.02 -5.63 4.95
CA PHE A 141 -7.51 -5.77 3.58
C PHE A 141 -8.84 -6.52 3.53
N SER A 142 -9.60 -6.26 2.49
CA SER A 142 -10.85 -6.94 2.24
C SER A 142 -11.11 -7.09 0.75
N THR A 143 -11.73 -8.22 0.38
CA THR A 143 -12.17 -8.48 -0.99
C THR A 143 -13.28 -7.52 -1.43
N ASN A 144 -13.36 -7.30 -2.75
CA ASN A 144 -14.49 -6.64 -3.41
C ASN A 144 -15.54 -7.65 -3.91
N GLN A 145 -15.28 -8.95 -3.74
CA GLN A 145 -16.26 -9.96 -4.09
C GLN A 145 -17.43 -9.96 -3.09
N PRO A 146 -18.66 -10.18 -3.55
CA PRO A 146 -19.79 -10.33 -2.65
C PRO A 146 -19.59 -11.57 -1.77
N PRO A 147 -20.18 -11.59 -0.56
CA PRO A 147 -20.16 -12.79 0.27
C PRO A 147 -20.81 -13.97 -0.47
N PRO A 148 -20.40 -15.23 -0.18
CA PRO A 148 -21.06 -16.40 -0.74
C PRO A 148 -22.56 -16.34 -0.50
N LYS A 149 -23.34 -16.66 -1.51
CA LYS A 149 -24.81 -16.80 -1.34
C LYS A 149 -25.05 -17.98 -0.40
N SER A 150 -25.73 -17.71 0.71
CA SER A 150 -26.27 -18.71 1.65
C SER A 150 -27.34 -19.57 0.97
#